data_cc8ec3773c4f9fe027c47b496536648e
#
_entry.id   cc8ec3773c4f9fe027c47b496536648e
#
_cell.length_a   1.000
_cell.length_b   1.000
_cell.length_c   1.000
_cell.angle_alpha   90.00
_cell.angle_beta   90.00
_cell.angle_gamma   90.00
#
_symmetry.space_group_name_H-M   'P 1'
#
loop_
_entity.id
_entity.type
_entity.pdbx_description
1 polymer ?
#
loop_
_entity_poly.entity_id
_entity_poly.type
_entity_poly.pdbx_seq_one_letter_code
_entity_poly.pdbx_strand_id
1 'polypeptide(L)'
;MSSAPRSVSFQVDGLMYSGLEWGYPEAPLVIALHGWLDNALSFSVLAPQLTGLRVLALDLSGQGWSDHRSQDATYHIWDDIPQLMGILEQLGEPPLGVLGHSRGAAIAVLLAAALGERCAHLVLLDGLLPSPINEATIPEQFRRAQRDKRDDRKYRSRSFSHIDEFVSARCKLGFSEESARILAPRALRAGADGVLLELTHDPRLNHASAIKLTEGMCAALYASLTAKVLVLAAEEGLFNGLGAEALDQAVKAIADCELKRVPGGHHTHLEAGSGAVAEHINRFFTDA
;
A
#
# COMPACT_ATOMS: atom_id res chain seq x y z
N MET A 1 5.93 7.30 -24.42
CA MET A 1 4.88 7.02 -23.39
C MET A 1 4.48 8.35 -22.78
N SER A 2 3.18 8.60 -22.53
CA SER A 2 2.79 9.79 -21.75
C SER A 2 3.29 9.58 -20.31
N SER A 3 4.14 10.47 -19.82
CA SER A 3 4.63 10.43 -18.44
C SER A 3 3.57 10.82 -17.41
N ALA A 4 2.48 11.43 -17.85
CA ALA A 4 1.39 11.90 -16.99
C ALA A 4 0.33 10.79 -16.83
N PRO A 5 -0.10 10.50 -15.58
CA PRO A 5 -1.15 9.51 -15.34
C PRO A 5 -2.53 10.02 -15.73
N ARG A 6 -3.43 9.09 -16.03
CA ARG A 6 -4.87 9.34 -16.14
C ARG A 6 -5.51 9.16 -14.76
N SER A 7 -6.31 10.12 -14.31
CA SER A 7 -7.14 9.95 -13.12
C SER A 7 -8.31 9.01 -13.44
N VAL A 8 -8.58 8.10 -12.53
CA VAL A 8 -9.68 7.12 -12.60
C VAL A 8 -10.45 7.08 -11.29
N SER A 9 -11.71 6.65 -11.37
CA SER A 9 -12.53 6.42 -10.17
C SER A 9 -13.45 5.23 -10.37
N PHE A 10 -13.75 4.53 -9.28
CA PHE A 10 -14.60 3.34 -9.23
C PHE A 10 -15.59 3.48 -8.08
N GLN A 11 -16.88 3.24 -8.36
CA GLN A 11 -17.90 3.20 -7.32
C GLN A 11 -18.15 1.72 -6.97
N VAL A 12 -17.79 1.32 -5.74
CA VAL A 12 -17.92 -0.06 -5.27
C VAL A 12 -18.45 -0.07 -3.84
N ASP A 13 -19.50 -0.85 -3.59
CA ASP A 13 -20.11 -1.04 -2.27
C ASP A 13 -20.42 0.28 -1.51
N GLY A 14 -20.84 1.31 -2.26
CA GLY A 14 -21.17 2.62 -1.69
C GLY A 14 -19.96 3.50 -1.39
N LEU A 15 -18.73 3.10 -1.74
CA LEU A 15 -17.50 3.88 -1.63
C LEU A 15 -16.96 4.23 -3.01
N MET A 16 -16.52 5.46 -3.18
CA MET A 16 -15.73 5.86 -4.34
C MET A 16 -14.24 5.62 -4.05
N TYR A 17 -13.61 4.82 -4.90
CA TYR A 17 -12.16 4.68 -4.95
C TYR A 17 -11.60 5.55 -6.07
N SER A 18 -10.58 6.33 -5.78
CA SER A 18 -9.85 7.13 -6.73
C SER A 18 -8.50 6.50 -7.02
N GLY A 19 -7.95 6.77 -8.20
CA GLY A 19 -6.64 6.24 -8.57
C GLY A 19 -5.98 7.00 -9.69
N LEU A 20 -4.78 6.56 -10.01
CA LEU A 20 -3.96 7.04 -11.11
C LEU A 20 -3.54 5.85 -11.97
N GLU A 21 -3.64 6.00 -13.28
CA GLU A 21 -3.29 4.95 -14.23
C GLU A 21 -2.22 5.43 -15.20
N TRP A 22 -1.18 4.60 -15.39
CA TRP A 22 -0.10 4.77 -16.37
C TRP A 22 -0.11 3.61 -17.36
N GLY A 23 0.42 3.84 -18.54
CA GLY A 23 0.53 2.83 -19.59
C GLY A 23 -0.62 2.91 -20.60
N TYR A 24 -0.63 1.94 -21.52
CA TYR A 24 -1.68 1.82 -22.53
C TYR A 24 -2.85 0.99 -22.03
N PRO A 25 -4.11 1.31 -22.41
CA PRO A 25 -5.28 0.58 -21.94
C PRO A 25 -5.24 -0.93 -22.22
N GLU A 26 -4.60 -1.33 -23.32
CA GLU A 26 -4.51 -2.72 -23.79
C GLU A 26 -3.33 -3.48 -23.17
N ALA A 27 -2.46 -2.79 -22.44
CA ALA A 27 -1.32 -3.44 -21.79
C ALA A 27 -1.76 -4.24 -20.57
N PRO A 28 -1.06 -5.33 -20.22
CA PRO A 28 -1.37 -6.13 -19.04
C PRO A 28 -1.46 -5.29 -17.76
N LEU A 29 -2.53 -5.50 -17.00
CA LEU A 29 -2.87 -4.72 -15.82
C LEU A 29 -2.04 -5.16 -14.59
N VAL A 30 -1.47 -4.17 -13.90
CA VAL A 30 -0.87 -4.33 -12.57
C VAL A 30 -1.59 -3.38 -11.61
N ILE A 31 -2.16 -3.92 -10.53
CA ILE A 31 -2.75 -3.12 -9.44
C ILE A 31 -1.64 -2.74 -8.47
N ALA A 32 -1.51 -1.45 -8.16
CA ALA A 32 -0.51 -0.93 -7.23
C ALA A 32 -1.16 -0.36 -5.97
N LEU A 33 -0.70 -0.83 -4.79
CA LEU A 33 -1.25 -0.52 -3.47
C LEU A 33 -0.19 0.16 -2.60
N HIS A 34 -0.47 1.40 -2.20
CA HIS A 34 0.46 2.27 -1.47
C HIS A 34 0.56 1.94 0.03
N GLY A 35 1.57 2.52 0.70
CA GLY A 35 1.82 2.40 2.12
C GLY A 35 0.80 3.14 3.02
N TRP A 36 0.99 3.00 4.33
CA TRP A 36 0.14 3.66 5.32
C TRP A 36 0.26 5.18 5.26
N LEU A 37 -0.87 5.88 5.18
CA LEU A 37 -1.00 7.34 5.05
C LEU A 37 -0.31 7.93 3.81
N ASP A 38 -0.12 7.11 2.77
CA ASP A 38 0.29 7.54 1.44
C ASP A 38 -0.92 7.71 0.52
N ASN A 39 -0.71 7.69 -0.77
CA ASN A 39 -1.73 7.76 -1.82
C ASN A 39 -1.16 7.25 -3.16
N ALA A 40 -1.96 7.24 -4.22
CA ALA A 40 -1.58 6.72 -5.54
C ALA A 40 -0.33 7.39 -6.14
N LEU A 41 0.01 8.63 -5.76
CA LEU A 41 1.23 9.31 -6.19
C LEU A 41 2.51 8.63 -5.66
N SER A 42 2.41 7.71 -4.70
CA SER A 42 3.53 6.88 -4.26
C SER A 42 4.19 6.11 -5.42
N PHE A 43 3.45 5.83 -6.48
CA PHE A 43 3.96 5.14 -7.67
C PHE A 43 4.32 6.06 -8.85
N SER A 44 4.23 7.38 -8.68
CA SER A 44 4.40 8.34 -9.79
C SER A 44 5.82 8.36 -10.38
N VAL A 45 6.83 7.96 -9.63
CA VAL A 45 8.21 7.83 -10.10
C VAL A 45 8.46 6.44 -10.68
N LEU A 46 7.94 5.39 -10.06
CA LEU A 46 8.15 4.00 -10.49
C LEU A 46 7.29 3.64 -11.71
N ALA A 47 5.99 3.93 -11.69
CA ALA A 47 5.05 3.44 -12.71
C ALA A 47 5.43 3.81 -14.15
N PRO A 48 5.92 5.03 -14.46
CA PRO A 48 6.38 5.37 -15.81
C PRO A 48 7.59 4.55 -16.31
N GLN A 49 8.33 3.90 -15.41
CA GLN A 49 9.49 3.08 -15.71
C GLN A 49 9.14 1.60 -15.94
N LEU A 50 7.88 1.21 -15.66
CA LEU A 50 7.39 -0.16 -15.87
C LEU A 50 6.93 -0.30 -17.32
N THR A 51 7.77 -0.91 -18.15
CA THR A 51 7.58 -0.98 -19.60
C THR A 51 6.59 -2.06 -20.00
N GLY A 52 5.68 -1.74 -20.93
CA GLY A 52 4.72 -2.72 -21.45
C GLY A 52 3.60 -3.09 -20.47
N LEU A 53 3.49 -2.38 -19.35
CA LEU A 53 2.46 -2.61 -18.33
C LEU A 53 1.48 -1.43 -18.24
N ARG A 54 0.25 -1.73 -17.84
CA ARG A 54 -0.74 -0.78 -17.38
C ARG A 54 -0.79 -0.82 -15.85
N VAL A 55 -0.30 0.23 -15.21
CA VAL A 55 -0.22 0.32 -13.75
C VAL A 55 -1.38 1.16 -13.24
N LEU A 56 -2.27 0.54 -12.48
CA LEU A 56 -3.38 1.21 -11.78
C LEU A 56 -3.04 1.32 -10.30
N ALA A 57 -2.60 2.50 -9.87
CA ALA A 57 -2.40 2.81 -8.46
C ALA A 57 -3.68 3.37 -7.86
N LEU A 58 -4.22 2.69 -6.85
CA LEU A 58 -5.43 3.10 -6.15
C LEU A 58 -5.09 3.83 -4.85
N ASP A 59 -5.83 4.89 -4.55
CA ASP A 59 -5.93 5.39 -3.19
C ASP A 59 -6.76 4.39 -2.39
N LEU A 60 -6.21 3.81 -1.34
CA LEU A 60 -6.93 2.91 -0.44
C LEU A 60 -8.01 3.70 0.33
N SER A 61 -9.07 3.02 0.79
CA SER A 61 -10.17 3.68 1.50
C SER A 61 -9.67 4.57 2.64
N GLY A 62 -10.24 5.75 2.75
CA GLY A 62 -9.87 6.76 3.76
C GLY A 62 -8.53 7.44 3.53
N GLN A 63 -7.91 7.30 2.34
CA GLN A 63 -6.63 7.90 2.00
C GLN A 63 -6.69 8.53 0.61
N GLY A 64 -5.81 9.49 0.34
CA GLY A 64 -5.80 10.20 -0.94
C GLY A 64 -7.13 10.87 -1.24
N TRP A 65 -7.73 10.55 -2.38
CA TRP A 65 -9.03 11.06 -2.82
C TRP A 65 -10.14 10.01 -2.81
N SER A 66 -9.87 8.82 -2.23
CA SER A 66 -10.89 7.81 -1.98
C SER A 66 -11.76 8.17 -0.77
N ASP A 67 -13.01 7.71 -0.78
CA ASP A 67 -13.96 7.97 0.29
C ASP A 67 -13.48 7.41 1.64
N HIS A 68 -13.91 8.10 2.71
CA HIS A 68 -13.83 7.57 4.07
C HIS A 68 -14.93 6.53 4.28
N ARG A 69 -14.60 5.46 4.98
CA ARG A 69 -15.58 4.45 5.41
C ARG A 69 -16.56 5.04 6.39
N SER A 70 -17.76 4.45 6.51
CA SER A 70 -18.77 4.83 7.51
C SER A 70 -18.18 4.85 8.93
N GLN A 71 -18.80 5.59 9.85
CA GLN A 71 -18.25 5.82 11.20
C GLN A 71 -18.12 4.55 12.05
N ASP A 72 -18.93 3.53 11.77
CA ASP A 72 -18.91 2.23 12.44
C ASP A 72 -17.84 1.29 11.90
N ALA A 73 -17.32 1.55 10.68
CA ALA A 73 -16.32 0.73 10.02
C ALA A 73 -14.91 0.89 10.59
N THR A 74 -14.01 0.04 10.13
CA THR A 74 -12.60 -0.03 10.49
C THR A 74 -11.70 0.15 9.26
N TYR A 75 -10.38 0.21 9.48
CA TYR A 75 -9.35 0.29 8.44
C TYR A 75 -8.30 -0.81 8.67
N HIS A 76 -8.75 -2.06 8.81
CA HIS A 76 -7.83 -3.20 8.87
C HIS A 76 -7.24 -3.50 7.48
N ILE A 77 -6.18 -4.28 7.44
CA ILE A 77 -5.51 -4.63 6.16
C ILE A 77 -6.39 -5.44 5.21
N TRP A 78 -7.45 -6.08 5.71
CA TRP A 78 -8.41 -6.87 4.90
C TRP A 78 -9.67 -6.10 4.50
N ASP A 79 -9.90 -4.90 5.06
CA ASP A 79 -11.16 -4.18 4.85
C ASP A 79 -11.32 -3.66 3.42
N ASP A 80 -10.21 -3.43 2.68
CA ASP A 80 -10.24 -3.01 1.28
C ASP A 80 -10.41 -4.17 0.29
N ILE A 81 -10.24 -5.45 0.70
CA ILE A 81 -10.23 -6.60 -0.21
C ILE A 81 -11.52 -6.74 -1.02
N PRO A 82 -12.74 -6.67 -0.42
CA PRO A 82 -13.98 -6.78 -1.19
C PRO A 82 -14.08 -5.72 -2.30
N GLN A 83 -13.74 -4.46 -1.97
CA GLN A 83 -13.81 -3.36 -2.93
C GLN A 83 -12.74 -3.48 -4.01
N LEU A 84 -11.52 -3.92 -3.69
CA LEU A 84 -10.48 -4.19 -4.69
C LEU A 84 -10.91 -5.29 -5.66
N MET A 85 -11.56 -6.35 -5.17
CA MET A 85 -12.14 -7.39 -6.03
C MET A 85 -13.27 -6.82 -6.90
N GLY A 86 -14.17 -6.00 -6.35
CA GLY A 86 -15.23 -5.34 -7.11
C GLY A 86 -14.68 -4.36 -8.18
N ILE A 87 -13.56 -3.69 -7.93
CA ILE A 87 -12.87 -2.88 -8.96
C ILE A 87 -12.37 -3.77 -10.10
N LEU A 88 -11.74 -4.91 -9.78
CA LEU A 88 -11.28 -5.85 -10.79
C LEU A 88 -12.44 -6.41 -11.63
N GLU A 89 -13.59 -6.67 -11.02
CA GLU A 89 -14.80 -7.10 -11.73
C GLU A 89 -15.30 -6.01 -12.71
N GLN A 90 -15.26 -4.72 -12.31
CA GLN A 90 -15.62 -3.61 -13.19
C GLN A 90 -14.63 -3.43 -14.34
N LEU A 91 -13.35 -3.72 -14.14
CA LEU A 91 -12.34 -3.69 -15.19
C LEU A 91 -12.51 -4.84 -16.19
N GLY A 92 -13.21 -5.93 -15.81
CA GLY A 92 -13.55 -7.05 -16.69
C GLY A 92 -12.38 -7.97 -17.04
N GLU A 93 -11.25 -7.82 -16.38
CA GLU A 93 -10.05 -8.63 -16.62
C GLU A 93 -9.32 -8.94 -15.30
N PRO A 94 -8.71 -10.13 -15.17
CA PRO A 94 -7.81 -10.41 -14.06
C PRO A 94 -6.54 -9.56 -14.19
N PRO A 95 -5.93 -9.12 -13.07
CA PRO A 95 -4.65 -8.45 -13.14
C PRO A 95 -3.55 -9.47 -13.49
N LEU A 96 -2.58 -9.04 -14.32
CA LEU A 96 -1.34 -9.80 -14.50
C LEU A 96 -0.61 -9.93 -13.15
N GLY A 97 -0.66 -8.90 -12.33
CA GLY A 97 -0.07 -8.93 -11.01
C GLY A 97 -0.57 -7.85 -10.06
N VAL A 98 -0.20 -8.01 -8.81
CA VAL A 98 -0.43 -7.04 -7.73
C VAL A 98 0.92 -6.57 -7.20
N LEU A 99 1.07 -5.26 -7.05
CA LEU A 99 2.26 -4.59 -6.52
C LEU A 99 1.87 -3.87 -5.23
N GLY A 100 2.52 -4.17 -4.12
CA GLY A 100 2.24 -3.52 -2.85
C GLY A 100 3.49 -2.94 -2.20
N HIS A 101 3.39 -1.73 -1.64
CA HIS A 101 4.44 -1.11 -0.84
C HIS A 101 4.05 -1.06 0.63
N SER A 102 4.95 -1.47 1.54
CA SER A 102 4.77 -1.35 2.99
C SER A 102 3.44 -1.97 3.46
N ARG A 103 2.51 -1.20 4.06
CA ARG A 103 1.15 -1.66 4.39
C ARG A 103 0.41 -2.18 3.16
N GLY A 104 0.60 -1.55 2.00
CA GLY A 104 0.03 -2.02 0.73
C GLY A 104 0.54 -3.41 0.34
N ALA A 105 1.76 -3.80 0.73
CA ALA A 105 2.27 -5.16 0.52
C ALA A 105 1.48 -6.20 1.33
N ALA A 106 1.12 -5.88 2.58
CA ALA A 106 0.25 -6.76 3.37
C ALA A 106 -1.13 -6.94 2.73
N ILE A 107 -1.72 -5.85 2.22
CA ILE A 107 -3.00 -5.89 1.48
C ILE A 107 -2.84 -6.67 0.17
N ALA A 108 -1.71 -6.51 -0.54
CA ALA A 108 -1.41 -7.24 -1.77
C ALA A 108 -1.32 -8.76 -1.55
N VAL A 109 -0.70 -9.22 -0.46
CA VAL A 109 -0.69 -10.64 -0.05
C VAL A 109 -2.12 -11.14 0.14
N LEU A 110 -2.96 -10.40 0.86
CA LEU A 110 -4.36 -10.79 1.11
C LEU A 110 -5.18 -10.79 -0.18
N LEU A 111 -4.99 -9.82 -1.06
CA LEU A 111 -5.66 -9.76 -2.35
C LEU A 111 -5.23 -10.91 -3.25
N ALA A 112 -3.92 -11.21 -3.34
CA ALA A 112 -3.41 -12.35 -4.11
C ALA A 112 -3.96 -13.68 -3.58
N ALA A 113 -4.01 -13.87 -2.26
CA ALA A 113 -4.62 -15.05 -1.64
C ALA A 113 -6.12 -15.17 -1.97
N ALA A 114 -6.87 -14.06 -2.00
CA ALA A 114 -8.29 -14.05 -2.37
C ALA A 114 -8.52 -14.28 -3.87
N LEU A 115 -7.62 -13.84 -4.73
CA LEU A 115 -7.69 -14.06 -6.17
C LEU A 115 -7.30 -15.49 -6.58
N GLY A 116 -6.42 -16.14 -5.81
CA GLY A 116 -5.87 -17.45 -6.15
C GLY A 116 -5.19 -17.43 -7.53
N GLU A 117 -5.48 -18.39 -8.38
CA GLU A 117 -4.89 -18.53 -9.73
C GLU A 117 -5.17 -17.34 -10.68
N ARG A 118 -6.09 -16.44 -10.32
CA ARG A 118 -6.34 -15.21 -11.09
C ARG A 118 -5.27 -14.12 -10.88
N CYS A 119 -4.35 -14.31 -9.92
CA CYS A 119 -3.20 -13.45 -9.70
C CYS A 119 -1.94 -14.23 -10.05
N ALA A 120 -1.36 -13.97 -11.24
CA ALA A 120 -0.17 -14.70 -11.67
C ALA A 120 1.11 -14.20 -10.96
N HIS A 121 1.18 -12.91 -10.63
CA HIS A 121 2.39 -12.29 -10.08
C HIS A 121 2.07 -11.40 -8.88
N LEU A 122 2.96 -11.44 -7.87
CA LEU A 122 2.88 -10.59 -6.69
C LEU A 122 4.24 -9.93 -6.44
N VAL A 123 4.28 -8.60 -6.39
CA VAL A 123 5.48 -7.83 -6.07
C VAL A 123 5.30 -7.14 -4.73
N LEU A 124 6.21 -7.38 -3.80
CA LEU A 124 6.22 -6.83 -2.44
C LEU A 124 7.41 -5.88 -2.28
N LEU A 125 7.13 -4.58 -2.23
CA LEU A 125 8.13 -3.53 -2.08
C LEU A 125 8.29 -3.17 -0.60
N ASP A 126 9.43 -3.52 -0.03
CA ASP A 126 9.83 -3.26 1.35
C ASP A 126 8.66 -3.39 2.35
N GLY A 127 7.92 -4.49 2.21
CA GLY A 127 6.73 -4.80 3.00
C GLY A 127 6.34 -6.27 2.89
N LEU A 128 5.71 -6.78 3.96
CA LEU A 128 5.19 -8.14 4.11
C LEU A 128 3.89 -8.06 4.92
N LEU A 129 3.30 -9.21 5.26
CA LEU A 129 2.28 -9.24 6.32
C LEU A 129 2.86 -8.63 7.61
N PRO A 130 2.02 -7.94 8.41
CA PRO A 130 2.48 -7.36 9.67
C PRO A 130 3.14 -8.41 10.58
N SER A 131 4.11 -7.98 11.37
CA SER A 131 4.72 -8.85 12.39
C SER A 131 3.63 -9.54 13.22
N PRO A 132 3.68 -10.88 13.34
CA PRO A 132 2.66 -11.64 14.05
C PRO A 132 2.58 -11.23 15.51
N ILE A 133 1.36 -11.32 16.07
CA ILE A 133 1.12 -11.07 17.49
C ILE A 133 1.22 -12.38 18.26
N ASN A 134 1.78 -12.31 19.49
CA ASN A 134 1.67 -13.42 20.44
C ASN A 134 0.22 -13.50 20.95
N GLU A 135 -0.38 -14.70 20.88
CA GLU A 135 -1.77 -14.95 21.28
C GLU A 135 -2.07 -14.48 22.72
N ALA A 136 -1.12 -14.59 23.64
CA ALA A 136 -1.27 -14.12 25.01
C ALA A 136 -1.55 -12.62 25.13
N THR A 137 -1.16 -11.83 24.11
CA THR A 137 -1.36 -10.36 24.06
C THR A 137 -2.65 -9.93 23.36
N ILE A 138 -3.40 -10.86 22.74
CA ILE A 138 -4.65 -10.57 22.04
C ILE A 138 -5.68 -9.85 22.92
N PRO A 139 -5.92 -10.24 24.20
CA PRO A 139 -6.89 -9.54 25.03
C PRO A 139 -6.55 -8.06 25.26
N GLU A 140 -5.27 -7.73 25.44
CA GLU A 140 -4.85 -6.33 25.61
C GLU A 140 -4.92 -5.55 24.29
N GLN A 141 -4.52 -6.16 23.19
CA GLN A 141 -4.69 -5.58 21.84
C GLN A 141 -6.15 -5.23 21.57
N PHE A 142 -7.07 -6.14 21.88
CA PHE A 142 -8.50 -5.92 21.73
C PHE A 142 -9.01 -4.76 22.59
N ARG A 143 -8.64 -4.71 23.89
CA ARG A 143 -9.00 -3.60 24.78
C ARG A 143 -8.46 -2.26 24.27
N ARG A 144 -7.21 -2.24 23.77
CA ARG A 144 -6.60 -1.04 23.18
C ARG A 144 -7.42 -0.52 21.99
N ALA A 145 -7.79 -1.40 21.08
CA ALA A 145 -8.59 -1.04 19.91
C ALA A 145 -9.97 -0.46 20.29
N GLN A 146 -10.63 -1.04 21.34
CA GLN A 146 -11.90 -0.50 21.82
C GLN A 146 -11.75 0.88 22.48
N ARG A 147 -10.64 1.11 23.20
CA ARG A 147 -10.34 2.44 23.77
C ARG A 147 -10.10 3.46 22.66
N ASP A 148 -9.29 3.11 21.66
CA ASP A 148 -8.98 3.98 20.52
C ASP A 148 -10.26 4.36 19.74
N LYS A 149 -11.14 3.39 19.49
CA LYS A 149 -12.44 3.63 18.80
C LYS A 149 -13.37 4.55 19.57
N ARG A 150 -13.23 4.67 20.88
CA ARG A 150 -14.08 5.53 21.74
C ARG A 150 -13.49 6.91 22.03
N ASP A 151 -12.20 7.11 21.76
CA ASP A 151 -11.51 8.38 22.02
C ASP A 151 -11.10 9.07 20.71
N ASP A 152 -12.12 9.51 19.96
CA ASP A 152 -11.91 10.22 18.69
C ASP A 152 -11.09 11.51 18.83
N ARG A 153 -10.97 12.07 20.05
CA ARG A 153 -10.18 13.30 20.30
C ARG A 153 -8.68 13.07 20.18
N LYS A 154 -8.22 11.84 20.40
CA LYS A 154 -6.81 11.44 20.32
C LYS A 154 -6.27 11.48 18.88
N TYR A 155 -7.15 11.31 17.89
CA TYR A 155 -6.81 11.15 16.47
C TYR A 155 -7.43 12.24 15.61
N ARG A 156 -7.33 13.51 16.05
CA ARG A 156 -7.81 14.65 15.24
C ARG A 156 -6.92 14.81 14.02
N SER A 157 -7.54 15.14 12.89
CA SER A 157 -6.80 15.55 11.68
C SER A 157 -5.93 16.76 12.00
N ARG A 158 -4.70 16.74 11.53
CA ARG A 158 -3.78 17.86 11.63
C ARG A 158 -4.01 18.81 10.46
N SER A 159 -4.02 20.11 10.74
CA SER A 159 -4.04 21.16 9.73
C SER A 159 -2.66 21.81 9.63
N PHE A 160 -2.36 22.41 8.47
CA PHE A 160 -1.10 23.07 8.15
C PHE A 160 -1.39 24.45 7.54
N SER A 161 -0.58 25.45 7.87
CA SER A 161 -0.68 26.79 7.25
C SER A 161 -0.08 26.78 5.83
N HIS A 162 0.95 25.95 5.62
CA HIS A 162 1.69 25.81 4.38
C HIS A 162 2.08 24.37 4.08
N ILE A 163 2.23 24.05 2.78
CA ILE A 163 2.70 22.74 2.32
C ILE A 163 4.04 22.33 2.95
N ASP A 164 4.94 23.31 3.23
CA ASP A 164 6.25 23.05 3.81
C ASP A 164 6.18 22.49 5.23
N GLU A 165 5.13 22.81 5.99
CA GLU A 165 4.87 22.21 7.30
C GLU A 165 4.52 20.73 7.18
N PHE A 166 3.70 20.37 6.18
CA PHE A 166 3.40 18.97 5.85
C PHE A 166 4.67 18.24 5.43
N VAL A 167 5.45 18.82 4.50
CA VAL A 167 6.71 18.24 4.02
C VAL A 167 7.66 18.00 5.20
N SER A 168 7.85 18.99 6.07
CA SER A 168 8.69 18.85 7.27
C SER A 168 8.19 17.75 8.21
N ALA A 169 6.86 17.58 8.32
CA ALA A 169 6.28 16.51 9.12
C ALA A 169 6.55 15.13 8.52
N ARG A 170 6.48 14.99 7.19
CA ARG A 170 6.77 13.72 6.46
C ARG A 170 8.26 13.38 6.52
N CYS A 171 9.16 14.37 6.41
CA CYS A 171 10.61 14.16 6.55
C CYS A 171 10.98 13.55 7.91
N LYS A 172 10.28 13.93 8.98
CA LYS A 172 10.47 13.32 10.32
C LYS A 172 10.04 11.86 10.38
N LEU A 173 9.29 11.39 9.40
CA LEU A 173 8.85 9.99 9.23
C LEU A 173 9.69 9.20 8.22
N GLY A 174 10.84 9.77 7.79
CA GLY A 174 11.79 9.09 6.91
C GLY A 174 11.60 9.33 5.42
N PHE A 175 10.72 10.25 5.01
CA PHE A 175 10.61 10.66 3.61
C PHE A 175 11.70 11.67 3.24
N SER A 176 12.17 11.65 1.99
CA SER A 176 12.87 12.80 1.43
C SER A 176 11.92 13.99 1.25
N GLU A 177 12.45 15.18 1.15
CA GLU A 177 11.65 16.38 0.87
C GLU A 177 10.92 16.26 -0.48
N GLU A 178 11.59 15.71 -1.49
CA GLU A 178 11.04 15.49 -2.82
C GLU A 178 9.86 14.53 -2.78
N SER A 179 10.01 13.36 -2.14
CA SER A 179 8.95 12.37 -1.99
C SER A 179 7.74 12.92 -1.24
N ALA A 180 7.97 13.70 -0.17
CA ALA A 180 6.90 14.34 0.58
C ALA A 180 6.13 15.36 -0.29
N ARG A 181 6.82 16.14 -1.14
CA ARG A 181 6.20 17.08 -2.07
C ARG A 181 5.41 16.38 -3.16
N ILE A 182 5.89 15.25 -3.67
CA ILE A 182 5.17 14.43 -4.66
C ILE A 182 3.83 13.95 -4.10
N LEU A 183 3.78 13.51 -2.86
CA LEU A 183 2.56 12.99 -2.22
C LEU A 183 1.55 14.08 -1.86
N ALA A 184 2.00 15.31 -1.62
CA ALA A 184 1.21 16.41 -1.06
C ALA A 184 -0.09 16.71 -1.83
N PRO A 185 -0.15 16.73 -3.20
CA PRO A 185 -1.36 17.07 -3.94
C PRO A 185 -2.57 16.16 -3.66
N ARG A 186 -2.34 14.92 -3.22
CA ARG A 186 -3.42 13.97 -2.85
C ARG A 186 -3.49 13.73 -1.35
N ALA A 187 -2.53 14.22 -0.57
CA ALA A 187 -2.51 14.12 0.88
C ALA A 187 -3.15 15.33 1.57
N LEU A 188 -3.33 16.44 0.84
CA LEU A 188 -3.82 17.71 1.37
C LEU A 188 -5.02 18.21 0.57
N ARG A 189 -5.96 18.84 1.26
CA ARG A 189 -7.08 19.60 0.69
C ARG A 189 -7.21 20.94 1.40
N ALA A 190 -7.85 21.93 0.75
CA ALA A 190 -8.24 23.14 1.44
C ALA A 190 -9.22 22.82 2.56
N GLY A 191 -8.96 23.34 3.75
CA GLY A 191 -9.89 23.26 4.87
C GLY A 191 -11.18 24.07 4.62
N ALA A 192 -12.16 23.85 5.45
CA ALA A 192 -13.48 24.52 5.34
C ALA A 192 -13.39 26.05 5.44
N ASP A 193 -12.35 26.56 6.10
CA ASP A 193 -12.06 28.00 6.23
C ASP A 193 -11.35 28.60 5.00
N GLY A 194 -10.89 27.75 4.06
CA GLY A 194 -10.12 28.14 2.89
C GLY A 194 -8.70 28.68 3.20
N VAL A 195 -8.27 28.66 4.44
CA VAL A 195 -6.98 29.21 4.92
C VAL A 195 -5.98 28.10 5.24
N LEU A 196 -6.43 27.07 5.92
CA LEU A 196 -5.59 25.94 6.31
C LEU A 196 -5.66 24.81 5.29
N LEU A 197 -4.60 24.01 5.22
CA LEU A 197 -4.54 22.75 4.51
C LEU A 197 -4.84 21.63 5.50
N GLU A 198 -5.78 20.76 5.17
CA GLU A 198 -6.14 19.60 5.97
C GLU A 198 -5.69 18.31 5.31
N LEU A 199 -5.31 17.32 6.12
CA LEU A 199 -5.03 15.99 5.63
C LEU A 199 -6.29 15.35 5.03
N THR A 200 -6.14 14.70 3.89
CA THR A 200 -7.23 13.95 3.23
C THR A 200 -7.52 12.64 3.92
N HIS A 201 -6.53 12.04 4.59
CA HIS A 201 -6.71 10.74 5.21
C HIS A 201 -7.62 10.78 6.45
N ASP A 202 -8.38 9.71 6.64
CA ASP A 202 -9.22 9.52 7.81
C ASP A 202 -8.35 9.31 9.07
N PRO A 203 -8.52 10.13 10.13
CA PRO A 203 -7.76 9.98 11.37
C PRO A 203 -7.89 8.60 12.01
N ARG A 204 -9.00 7.88 11.77
CA ARG A 204 -9.26 6.52 12.27
C ARG A 204 -8.29 5.46 11.73
N LEU A 205 -7.56 5.75 10.65
CA LEU A 205 -6.43 4.92 10.18
C LEU A 205 -5.33 4.73 11.24
N ASN A 206 -5.29 5.61 12.23
CA ASN A 206 -4.36 5.54 13.38
C ASN A 206 -4.88 4.67 14.54
N HIS A 207 -6.13 4.19 14.48
CA HIS A 207 -6.67 3.32 15.51
C HIS A 207 -5.97 1.96 15.50
N ALA A 208 -5.77 1.40 16.67
CA ALA A 208 -5.23 0.05 16.79
C ALA A 208 -6.19 -0.97 16.17
N SER A 209 -5.67 -1.91 15.39
CA SER A 209 -6.45 -3.06 14.91
C SER A 209 -6.93 -3.90 16.09
N ALA A 210 -8.22 -4.25 16.10
CA ALA A 210 -8.80 -5.07 17.17
C ALA A 210 -8.21 -6.48 17.21
N ILE A 211 -7.90 -7.02 16.04
CA ILE A 211 -7.24 -8.32 15.86
C ILE A 211 -6.02 -8.10 14.96
N LYS A 212 -4.94 -8.80 15.27
CA LYS A 212 -3.75 -8.90 14.45
C LYS A 212 -3.50 -10.36 14.09
N LEU A 213 -2.79 -10.59 13.00
CA LEU A 213 -2.46 -11.93 12.55
C LEU A 213 -1.50 -12.62 13.54
N THR A 214 -1.71 -13.89 13.79
CA THR A 214 -0.76 -14.75 14.52
C THR A 214 0.25 -15.36 13.54
N GLU A 215 1.30 -15.99 14.06
CA GLU A 215 2.32 -16.66 13.23
C GLU A 215 1.69 -17.72 12.31
N GLY A 216 0.80 -18.55 12.87
CA GLY A 216 0.09 -19.58 12.09
C GLY A 216 -0.79 -19.00 11.00
N MET A 217 -1.45 -17.86 11.24
CA MET A 217 -2.25 -17.16 10.21
C MET A 217 -1.36 -16.61 9.10
N CYS A 218 -0.23 -15.98 9.43
CA CYS A 218 0.72 -15.49 8.44
C CYS A 218 1.27 -16.64 7.58
N ALA A 219 1.71 -17.73 8.22
CA ALA A 219 2.21 -18.90 7.51
C ALA A 219 1.16 -19.52 6.56
N ALA A 220 -0.09 -19.64 6.99
CA ALA A 220 -1.17 -20.16 6.17
C ALA A 220 -1.47 -19.26 4.96
N LEU A 221 -1.46 -17.94 5.15
CA LEU A 221 -1.65 -16.97 4.06
C LEU A 221 -0.51 -17.05 3.03
N TYR A 222 0.75 -17.08 3.47
CA TYR A 222 1.89 -17.22 2.57
C TYR A 222 1.87 -18.56 1.80
N ALA A 223 1.56 -19.65 2.49
CA ALA A 223 1.47 -20.97 1.86
C ALA A 223 0.31 -21.11 0.85
N SER A 224 -0.72 -20.26 0.96
CA SER A 224 -1.87 -20.25 0.02
C SER A 224 -1.61 -19.50 -1.28
N LEU A 225 -0.49 -18.78 -1.40
CA LEU A 225 -0.17 -18.01 -2.60
C LEU A 225 0.17 -18.94 -3.76
N THR A 226 -0.57 -18.81 -4.84
CA THR A 226 -0.32 -19.49 -6.12
C THR A 226 0.49 -18.61 -7.09
N ALA A 227 0.55 -17.31 -6.81
CA ALA A 227 1.31 -16.35 -7.59
C ALA A 227 2.82 -16.58 -7.47
N LYS A 228 3.57 -16.32 -8.55
CA LYS A 228 5.01 -16.10 -8.47
C LYS A 228 5.25 -14.80 -7.69
N VAL A 229 6.15 -14.80 -6.70
CA VAL A 229 6.35 -13.67 -5.79
C VAL A 229 7.75 -13.08 -5.93
N LEU A 230 7.84 -11.77 -6.11
CA LEU A 230 9.07 -11.00 -6.02
C LEU A 230 9.04 -10.12 -4.77
N VAL A 231 9.96 -10.34 -3.85
CA VAL A 231 10.18 -9.46 -2.70
C VAL A 231 11.37 -8.56 -2.97
N LEU A 232 11.14 -7.26 -2.97
CA LEU A 232 12.19 -6.24 -3.08
C LEU A 232 12.39 -5.59 -1.72
N ALA A 233 13.47 -5.93 -1.04
CA ALA A 233 13.82 -5.41 0.28
C ALA A 233 14.85 -4.28 0.14
N ALA A 234 14.53 -3.08 0.60
CA ALA A 234 15.45 -1.95 0.59
C ALA A 234 16.62 -2.18 1.57
N GLU A 235 17.84 -1.80 1.17
CA GLU A 235 19.04 -1.98 1.98
C GLU A 235 18.98 -1.21 3.31
N GLU A 236 18.30 -0.05 3.32
CA GLU A 236 18.08 0.78 4.48
C GLU A 236 16.59 0.82 4.88
N GLY A 237 15.83 -0.23 4.52
CA GLY A 237 14.38 -0.33 4.73
C GLY A 237 13.97 -1.10 5.99
N LEU A 238 12.72 -1.60 5.97
CA LEU A 238 12.10 -2.28 7.13
C LEU A 238 12.78 -3.60 7.51
N PHE A 239 13.46 -4.26 6.56
CA PHE A 239 14.07 -5.57 6.76
C PHE A 239 15.56 -5.49 7.08
N ASN A 240 16.00 -4.35 7.59
CA ASN A 240 17.31 -4.19 8.16
C ASN A 240 17.27 -4.53 9.68
N GLY A 241 18.29 -5.20 10.18
CA GLY A 241 18.35 -5.58 11.59
C GLY A 241 17.25 -6.56 12.02
N LEU A 242 16.40 -6.17 12.95
CA LEU A 242 15.34 -7.02 13.53
C LEU A 242 14.28 -7.50 12.51
N GLY A 243 14.16 -6.84 11.37
CA GLY A 243 13.23 -7.25 10.30
C GLY A 243 13.73 -8.43 9.46
N ALA A 244 15.01 -8.77 9.52
CA ALA A 244 15.62 -9.81 8.67
C ALA A 244 15.03 -11.21 8.91
N GLU A 245 14.76 -11.56 10.16
CA GLU A 245 14.17 -12.86 10.51
C GLU A 245 12.75 -13.01 9.93
N ALA A 246 11.93 -11.97 10.05
CA ALA A 246 10.58 -11.98 9.47
C ALA A 246 10.61 -12.11 7.94
N LEU A 247 11.59 -11.48 7.28
CA LEU A 247 11.81 -11.62 5.85
C LEU A 247 12.17 -13.05 5.47
N ASP A 248 13.13 -13.66 6.18
CA ASP A 248 13.56 -15.04 5.93
C ASP A 248 12.43 -16.04 6.13
N GLN A 249 11.61 -15.86 7.17
CA GLN A 249 10.45 -16.71 7.44
C GLN A 249 9.40 -16.59 6.32
N ALA A 250 9.09 -15.38 5.86
CA ALA A 250 8.13 -15.15 4.79
C ALA A 250 8.60 -15.77 3.47
N VAL A 251 9.86 -15.54 3.08
CA VAL A 251 10.44 -16.10 1.85
C VAL A 251 10.41 -17.63 1.86
N LYS A 252 10.68 -18.26 3.01
CA LYS A 252 10.62 -19.73 3.16
C LYS A 252 9.19 -20.29 3.11
N ALA A 253 8.20 -19.50 3.52
CA ALA A 253 6.80 -19.93 3.57
C ALA A 253 6.09 -19.82 2.22
N ILE A 254 6.61 -19.03 1.28
CA ILE A 254 6.06 -18.82 -0.05
C ILE A 254 6.69 -19.81 -1.02
N ALA A 255 5.87 -20.57 -1.74
CA ALA A 255 6.34 -21.69 -2.58
C ALA A 255 7.24 -21.24 -3.76
N ASP A 256 6.88 -20.14 -4.43
CA ASP A 256 7.64 -19.55 -5.55
C ASP A 256 7.95 -18.09 -5.23
N CYS A 257 9.12 -17.87 -4.60
CA CYS A 257 9.53 -16.56 -4.10
C CYS A 257 10.97 -16.21 -4.49
N GLU A 258 11.11 -15.09 -5.14
CA GLU A 258 12.41 -14.47 -5.42
C GLU A 258 12.62 -13.26 -4.49
N LEU A 259 13.75 -13.22 -3.78
CA LEU A 259 14.16 -12.08 -2.96
C LEU A 259 15.31 -11.33 -3.61
N LYS A 260 15.17 -10.01 -3.75
CA LYS A 260 16.23 -9.10 -4.17
C LYS A 260 16.42 -7.98 -3.16
N ARG A 261 17.64 -7.52 -3.00
CA ARG A 261 17.97 -6.28 -2.30
C ARG A 261 18.06 -5.15 -3.31
N VAL A 262 17.51 -4.00 -2.95
CA VAL A 262 17.54 -2.78 -3.77
C VAL A 262 18.12 -1.62 -2.96
N PRO A 263 18.87 -0.70 -3.59
CA PRO A 263 19.48 0.44 -2.89
C PRO A 263 18.42 1.39 -2.35
N GLY A 264 18.76 2.11 -1.28
CA GLY A 264 17.94 3.15 -0.67
C GLY A 264 17.12 2.70 0.52
N GLY A 265 16.26 3.60 0.99
CA GLY A 265 15.42 3.44 2.18
C GLY A 265 14.04 2.87 1.88
N HIS A 266 13.15 2.93 2.89
CA HIS A 266 11.79 2.39 2.82
C HIS A 266 10.95 2.90 1.62
N HIS A 267 11.24 4.09 1.11
CA HIS A 267 10.50 4.71 0.00
C HIS A 267 11.29 4.68 -1.32
N THR A 268 12.21 3.74 -1.48
CA THR A 268 13.14 3.63 -2.62
C THR A 268 12.44 3.69 -4.00
N HIS A 269 11.20 3.18 -4.11
CA HIS A 269 10.39 3.20 -5.34
C HIS A 269 9.93 4.61 -5.75
N LEU A 270 9.93 5.56 -4.82
CA LEU A 270 9.56 6.97 -5.01
C LEU A 270 10.82 7.88 -5.06
N GLU A 271 12.00 7.31 -4.82
CA GLU A 271 13.27 8.01 -4.67
C GLU A 271 14.33 7.54 -5.69
N ALA A 272 15.58 7.91 -5.48
CA ALA A 272 16.68 7.61 -6.39
C ALA A 272 16.87 6.10 -6.71
N GLY A 273 16.44 5.21 -5.82
CA GLY A 273 16.49 3.76 -6.03
C GLY A 273 15.44 3.21 -6.99
N SER A 274 14.47 4.04 -7.44
CA SER A 274 13.35 3.61 -8.28
C SER A 274 13.76 2.91 -9.58
N GLY A 275 14.88 3.31 -10.18
CA GLY A 275 15.42 2.67 -11.38
C GLY A 275 15.81 1.20 -11.17
N ALA A 276 16.48 0.89 -10.05
CA ALA A 276 16.82 -0.49 -9.69
C ALA A 276 15.56 -1.32 -9.39
N VAL A 277 14.58 -0.72 -8.70
CA VAL A 277 13.28 -1.34 -8.45
C VAL A 277 12.58 -1.67 -9.78
N ALA A 278 12.53 -0.71 -10.71
CA ALA A 278 11.90 -0.90 -12.02
C ALA A 278 12.59 -1.99 -12.85
N GLU A 279 13.92 -2.07 -12.83
CA GLU A 279 14.67 -3.11 -13.54
C GLU A 279 14.25 -4.52 -13.07
N HIS A 280 14.21 -4.75 -11.76
CA HIS A 280 13.79 -6.04 -11.22
C HIS A 280 12.34 -6.37 -11.57
N ILE A 281 11.42 -5.41 -11.45
CA ILE A 281 10.00 -5.61 -11.77
C ILE A 281 9.81 -5.90 -13.25
N ASN A 282 10.44 -5.13 -14.15
CA ASN A 282 10.33 -5.34 -15.59
C ASN A 282 10.82 -6.75 -15.98
N ARG A 283 11.96 -7.19 -15.45
CA ARG A 283 12.46 -8.55 -15.68
C ARG A 283 11.50 -9.60 -15.17
N PHE A 284 10.98 -9.43 -13.95
CA PHE A 284 10.07 -10.36 -13.31
C PHE A 284 8.77 -10.59 -14.11
N PHE A 285 8.24 -9.53 -14.75
CA PHE A 285 7.04 -9.64 -15.59
C PHE A 285 7.36 -10.10 -17.03
N THR A 286 8.61 -10.01 -17.53
CA THR A 286 8.97 -10.48 -18.87
C THR A 286 9.40 -11.94 -18.89
N ASP A 287 9.93 -12.46 -17.78
CA ASP A 287 10.36 -13.86 -17.64
C ASP A 287 9.17 -14.80 -17.28
N ALA A 288 7.93 -14.33 -17.48
CA ALA A 288 6.68 -14.95 -17.09
C ALA A 288 5.95 -15.63 -18.24
#